data_690104e4abd12ea2f4823dd07c4e14ca
#
_entry.id   690104e4abd12ea2f4823dd07c4e14ca
#
_cell.length_a   1.000
_cell.length_b   1.000
_cell.length_c   1.000
_cell.angle_alpha   90.00
_cell.angle_beta   90.00
_cell.angle_gamma   90.00
#
_symmetry.space_group_name_H-M   'P 1'
#
loop_
_entity.id
_entity.type
_entity.pdbx_description
1 polymer ?
#
loop_
_entity_poly.entity_id
_entity_poly.type
_entity_poly.pdbx_seq_one_letter_code
_entity_poly.pdbx_strand_id
1 'polypeptide(L)'
;MEEKVAWEPLDVRAIERLDLNVYSRQLGLLGVRGQLRLSSSKVAVVGLGGLGNLAAAYLAASGVGRLILVDRDVVEPSNLNRQVLYGKGDVGRYKAVAAAERLGELNPEAEIEPVPEALDPALAEDLAREADVIVDGLDNWMARLWLDAASWRRGKPLVHGAAERMHGQVTTVERGRSSCLACIAPSNPERAGCTTIIAPTVGVVSSLEVLEAIKLLTGVGEPLYNRLAVIDLTTPRIEVLRLAQMDCRACLSRLKGGEDLASLYGV
;
A
#
# COMPACT_ATOMS: atom_id res chain seq x y z
N MET A 1 -17.67 -18.05 18.28
CA MET A 1 -17.11 -17.41 19.50
C MET A 1 -16.98 -15.94 19.15
N GLU A 2 -17.93 -15.13 19.62
CA GLU A 2 -17.86 -13.66 19.42
C GLU A 2 -16.73 -13.14 20.32
N GLU A 3 -15.62 -12.69 19.73
CA GLU A 3 -14.64 -11.89 20.45
C GLU A 3 -15.36 -10.63 20.94
N LYS A 4 -15.48 -10.52 22.25
CA LYS A 4 -15.93 -9.29 22.88
C LYS A 4 -14.94 -8.21 22.54
N VAL A 5 -15.32 -7.34 21.59
CA VAL A 5 -14.57 -6.11 21.32
C VAL A 5 -14.53 -5.32 22.63
N ALA A 6 -13.37 -5.27 23.25
CA ALA A 6 -13.17 -4.47 24.45
C ALA A 6 -13.49 -3.00 24.09
N TRP A 7 -14.43 -2.41 24.83
CA TRP A 7 -14.84 -1.02 24.66
C TRP A 7 -13.72 -0.12 25.19
N GLU A 8 -12.79 0.28 24.33
CA GLU A 8 -11.87 1.37 24.67
C GLU A 8 -12.63 2.70 24.61
N PRO A 9 -12.46 3.57 25.62
CA PRO A 9 -13.08 4.90 25.59
C PRO A 9 -12.55 5.70 24.37
N LEU A 10 -13.46 6.44 23.72
CA LEU A 10 -13.09 7.36 22.63
C LEU A 10 -12.26 8.52 23.21
N ASP A 11 -11.17 8.84 22.57
CA ASP A 11 -10.41 10.06 22.88
C ASP A 11 -11.20 11.29 22.37
N VAL A 12 -11.88 11.96 23.30
CA VAL A 12 -12.69 13.15 22.99
C VAL A 12 -11.84 14.26 22.37
N ARG A 13 -10.58 14.42 22.79
CA ARG A 13 -9.69 15.46 22.25
C ARG A 13 -9.29 15.18 20.81
N ALA A 14 -9.16 13.89 20.45
CA ALA A 14 -8.92 13.49 19.06
C ALA A 14 -10.15 13.76 18.18
N ILE A 15 -11.36 13.58 18.71
CA ILE A 15 -12.62 13.91 18.00
C ILE A 15 -12.70 15.42 17.74
N GLU A 16 -12.38 16.25 18.73
CA GLU A 16 -12.44 17.73 18.63
C GLU A 16 -11.47 18.29 17.57
N ARG A 17 -10.39 17.57 17.27
CA ARG A 17 -9.39 17.97 16.26
C ARG A 17 -9.77 17.57 14.83
N LEU A 18 -10.75 16.69 14.68
CA LEU A 18 -11.13 16.13 13.39
C LEU A 18 -12.38 16.83 12.85
N ASP A 19 -12.28 17.47 11.68
CA ASP A 19 -13.48 17.99 11.01
C ASP A 19 -14.32 16.83 10.43
N LEU A 20 -15.25 16.33 11.24
CA LEU A 20 -16.14 15.23 10.84
C LEU A 20 -17.02 15.56 9.64
N ASN A 21 -17.20 16.84 9.28
CA ASN A 21 -17.97 17.20 8.09
C ASN A 21 -17.26 16.79 6.81
N VAL A 22 -15.93 16.89 6.78
CA VAL A 22 -15.10 16.45 5.65
C VAL A 22 -15.32 14.94 5.41
N TYR A 23 -15.44 14.15 6.47
CA TYR A 23 -15.56 12.70 6.41
C TYR A 23 -17.01 12.18 6.51
N SER A 24 -18.01 13.08 6.49
CA SER A 24 -19.41 12.74 6.74
C SER A 24 -19.96 11.59 5.87
N ARG A 25 -19.47 11.45 4.63
CA ARG A 25 -19.94 10.41 3.71
C ARG A 25 -19.43 9.02 4.07
N GLN A 26 -18.31 8.90 4.76
CA GLN A 26 -17.74 7.60 5.14
C GLN A 26 -18.02 7.23 6.60
N LEU A 27 -18.47 8.18 7.44
CA LEU A 27 -18.82 7.90 8.83
C LEU A 27 -19.95 6.86 8.98
N GLY A 28 -20.88 6.80 8.03
CA GLY A 28 -21.95 5.79 8.02
C GLY A 28 -21.44 4.35 7.89
N LEU A 29 -20.24 4.15 7.30
CA LEU A 29 -19.57 2.87 7.14
C LEU A 29 -18.53 2.62 8.23
N LEU A 30 -17.65 3.59 8.45
CA LEU A 30 -16.51 3.44 9.36
C LEU A 30 -16.85 3.74 10.82
N GLY A 31 -17.89 4.54 11.06
CA GLY A 31 -18.16 5.13 12.35
C GLY A 31 -17.09 6.14 12.77
N VAL A 32 -17.33 6.87 13.86
CA VAL A 32 -16.35 7.82 14.41
C VAL A 32 -15.06 7.10 14.85
N ARG A 33 -15.16 5.88 15.39
CA ARG A 33 -13.99 5.08 15.79
C ARG A 33 -13.09 4.72 14.62
N GLY A 34 -13.67 4.28 13.50
CA GLY A 34 -12.90 3.98 12.29
C GLY A 34 -12.19 5.21 11.75
N GLN A 35 -12.87 6.37 11.77
CA GLN A 35 -12.26 7.62 11.33
C GLN A 35 -11.12 8.07 12.25
N LEU A 36 -11.26 7.93 13.57
CA LEU A 36 -10.19 8.22 14.53
C LEU A 36 -8.98 7.29 14.34
N ARG A 37 -9.22 6.01 14.03
CA ARG A 37 -8.13 5.08 13.70
C ARG A 37 -7.40 5.52 12.45
N LEU A 38 -8.10 5.92 11.39
CA LEU A 38 -7.46 6.47 10.18
C LEU A 38 -6.63 7.71 10.51
N SER A 39 -7.18 8.67 11.23
CA SER A 39 -6.49 9.94 11.56
C SER A 39 -5.28 9.76 12.49
N SER A 40 -5.18 8.65 13.21
CA SER A 40 -4.03 8.31 14.05
C SER A 40 -3.04 7.35 13.37
N SER A 41 -3.37 6.85 12.19
CA SER A 41 -2.56 5.84 11.50
C SER A 41 -1.47 6.46 10.62
N LYS A 42 -0.41 5.67 10.44
CA LYS A 42 0.73 5.97 9.57
C LYS A 42 0.78 4.95 8.44
N VAL A 43 0.76 5.42 7.20
CA VAL A 43 0.85 4.55 6.03
C VAL A 43 2.08 4.93 5.20
N ALA A 44 2.91 3.95 4.87
CA ALA A 44 3.97 4.12 3.89
C ALA A 44 3.44 3.72 2.51
N VAL A 45 3.55 4.63 1.53
CA VAL A 45 3.29 4.35 0.12
C VAL A 45 4.62 4.32 -0.61
N VAL A 46 5.01 3.14 -1.07
CA VAL A 46 6.33 2.90 -1.65
C VAL A 46 6.20 2.72 -3.17
N GLY A 47 6.78 3.66 -3.91
CA GLY A 47 6.55 3.84 -5.33
C GLY A 47 5.34 4.75 -5.60
N LEU A 48 5.57 5.90 -6.26
CA LEU A 48 4.54 6.90 -6.60
C LEU A 48 4.27 6.96 -8.11
N GLY A 49 4.39 5.79 -8.74
CA GLY A 49 3.99 5.56 -10.12
C GLY A 49 2.46 5.55 -10.29
N GLY A 50 1.95 4.79 -11.25
CA GLY A 50 0.50 4.73 -11.50
C GLY A 50 -0.31 4.32 -10.28
N LEU A 51 0.05 3.23 -9.60
CA LEU A 51 -0.67 2.71 -8.43
C LEU A 51 -0.50 3.61 -7.20
N GLY A 52 0.73 3.82 -6.75
CA GLY A 52 0.98 4.55 -5.50
C GLY A 52 0.56 6.02 -5.56
N ASN A 53 0.58 6.64 -6.73
CA ASN A 53 0.07 8.00 -6.94
C ASN A 53 -1.42 8.13 -6.52
N LEU A 54 -2.27 7.23 -7.02
CA LEU A 54 -3.69 7.20 -6.67
C LEU A 54 -3.93 6.67 -5.25
N ALA A 55 -3.13 5.68 -4.81
CA ALA A 55 -3.24 5.16 -3.46
C ALA A 55 -2.98 6.27 -2.42
N ALA A 56 -1.93 7.06 -2.60
CA ALA A 56 -1.62 8.19 -1.73
C ALA A 56 -2.76 9.22 -1.71
N ALA A 57 -3.33 9.54 -2.88
CA ALA A 57 -4.46 10.48 -2.98
C ALA A 57 -5.69 10.00 -2.20
N TYR A 58 -6.07 8.74 -2.39
CA TYR A 58 -7.25 8.20 -1.70
C TYR A 58 -7.03 7.99 -0.20
N LEU A 59 -5.83 7.61 0.23
CA LEU A 59 -5.49 7.51 1.66
C LEU A 59 -5.55 8.89 2.34
N ALA A 60 -4.97 9.92 1.72
CA ALA A 60 -5.07 11.29 2.21
C ALA A 60 -6.53 11.78 2.27
N ALA A 61 -7.31 11.60 1.19
CA ALA A 61 -8.71 11.98 1.14
C ALA A 61 -9.57 11.22 2.16
N SER A 62 -9.21 9.98 2.51
CA SER A 62 -9.90 9.18 3.54
C SER A 62 -9.53 9.59 4.97
N GLY A 63 -8.56 10.48 5.15
CA GLY A 63 -8.18 11.00 6.46
C GLY A 63 -7.15 10.14 7.20
N VAL A 64 -6.23 9.49 6.51
CA VAL A 64 -5.04 8.90 7.12
C VAL A 64 -4.17 10.03 7.66
N GLY A 65 -3.76 9.93 8.95
CA GLY A 65 -3.12 11.02 9.67
C GLY A 65 -1.68 11.28 9.23
N ARG A 66 -0.93 10.24 8.80
CA ARG A 66 0.43 10.43 8.27
C ARG A 66 0.69 9.50 7.09
N LEU A 67 1.26 10.08 6.02
CA LEU A 67 1.71 9.36 4.85
C LEU A 67 3.22 9.54 4.65
N ILE A 68 3.96 8.43 4.53
CA ILE A 68 5.37 8.43 4.15
C ILE A 68 5.42 8.04 2.67
N LEU A 69 5.90 8.94 1.83
CA LEU A 69 5.86 8.82 0.37
C LEU A 69 7.26 8.56 -0.18
N VAL A 70 7.52 7.34 -0.62
CA VAL A 70 8.85 6.91 -1.09
C VAL A 70 8.87 6.76 -2.61
N ASP A 71 9.68 7.56 -3.29
CA ASP A 71 9.97 7.41 -4.72
C ASP A 71 11.22 8.22 -5.08
N ARG A 72 12.18 7.59 -5.76
CA ARG A 72 13.43 8.21 -6.20
C ARG A 72 13.32 9.01 -7.49
N ASP A 73 12.27 8.74 -8.30
CA ASP A 73 12.16 9.25 -9.65
C ASP A 73 11.69 10.71 -9.67
N VAL A 74 11.96 11.36 -10.78
CA VAL A 74 11.36 12.64 -11.13
C VAL A 74 10.12 12.44 -12.01
N VAL A 75 9.26 13.44 -12.03
CA VAL A 75 8.09 13.46 -12.91
C VAL A 75 8.55 13.64 -14.37
N GLU A 76 8.06 12.76 -15.24
CA GLU A 76 8.30 12.79 -16.68
C GLU A 76 7.00 13.08 -17.46
N PRO A 77 7.08 13.64 -18.68
CA PRO A 77 5.90 13.84 -19.51
C PRO A 77 5.08 12.57 -19.75
N SER A 78 5.77 11.43 -19.89
CA SER A 78 5.18 10.09 -20.06
C SER A 78 4.34 9.61 -18.86
N ASN A 79 4.50 10.24 -17.70
CA ASN A 79 3.76 9.90 -16.49
C ASN A 79 2.36 10.51 -16.44
N LEU A 80 2.18 11.69 -17.06
CA LEU A 80 0.99 12.52 -16.91
C LEU A 80 -0.32 11.88 -17.40
N ASN A 81 -0.23 10.81 -18.18
CA ASN A 81 -1.41 10.09 -18.66
C ASN A 81 -2.06 9.17 -17.62
N ARG A 82 -1.35 8.90 -16.47
CA ARG A 82 -1.85 7.96 -15.44
C ARG A 82 -1.45 8.29 -14.01
N GLN A 83 -0.59 9.26 -13.79
CA GLN A 83 -0.13 9.71 -12.46
C GLN A 83 -0.76 11.08 -12.18
N VAL A 84 -2.02 11.06 -11.74
CA VAL A 84 -2.93 12.24 -11.72
C VAL A 84 -2.59 13.30 -10.68
N LEU A 85 -1.73 13.02 -9.70
CA LEU A 85 -1.24 14.04 -8.76
C LEU A 85 -0.30 15.03 -9.42
N TYR A 86 0.30 14.67 -10.57
CA TYR A 86 1.27 15.52 -11.24
C TYR A 86 0.67 16.27 -12.41
N GLY A 87 1.10 17.52 -12.57
CA GLY A 87 0.80 18.37 -13.71
C GLY A 87 2.03 18.66 -14.56
N LYS A 88 1.83 19.39 -15.67
CA LYS A 88 2.94 19.80 -16.55
C LYS A 88 4.02 20.63 -15.82
N GLY A 89 3.62 21.40 -14.80
CA GLY A 89 4.54 22.20 -13.99
C GLY A 89 5.44 21.38 -13.05
N ASP A 90 5.13 20.11 -12.85
CA ASP A 90 5.90 19.24 -11.97
C ASP A 90 7.00 18.45 -12.71
N VAL A 91 7.03 18.52 -14.06
CA VAL A 91 8.04 17.80 -14.86
C VAL A 91 9.44 18.20 -14.43
N GLY A 92 10.27 17.19 -14.09
CA GLY A 92 11.63 17.35 -13.59
C GLY A 92 11.74 17.46 -12.05
N ARG A 93 10.63 17.57 -11.31
CA ARG A 93 10.61 17.57 -9.85
C ARG A 93 10.56 16.12 -9.33
N TYR A 94 11.12 15.87 -8.15
CA TYR A 94 10.96 14.57 -7.49
C TYR A 94 9.48 14.25 -7.27
N LYS A 95 9.07 13.03 -7.63
CA LYS A 95 7.69 12.56 -7.48
C LYS A 95 7.21 12.65 -6.03
N ALA A 96 8.03 12.21 -5.07
CA ALA A 96 7.69 12.25 -3.66
C ALA A 96 7.40 13.69 -3.18
N VAL A 97 8.21 14.65 -3.60
CA VAL A 97 8.04 16.07 -3.23
C VAL A 97 6.80 16.68 -3.87
N ALA A 98 6.61 16.48 -5.18
CA ALA A 98 5.44 17.01 -5.89
C ALA A 98 4.13 16.40 -5.38
N ALA A 99 4.13 15.09 -5.07
CA ALA A 99 2.98 14.43 -4.45
C ALA A 99 2.68 14.99 -3.06
N ALA A 100 3.69 15.18 -2.21
CA ALA A 100 3.51 15.68 -0.85
C ALA A 100 2.86 17.08 -0.84
N GLU A 101 3.30 17.98 -1.69
CA GLU A 101 2.69 19.31 -1.82
C GLU A 101 1.20 19.21 -2.21
N ARG A 102 0.90 18.40 -3.24
CA ARG A 102 -0.48 18.25 -3.72
C ARG A 102 -1.39 17.58 -2.68
N LEU A 103 -0.87 16.61 -1.92
CA LEU A 103 -1.63 15.94 -0.87
C LEU A 103 -1.84 16.84 0.35
N GLY A 104 -0.87 17.70 0.68
CA GLY A 104 -1.04 18.72 1.71
C GLY A 104 -2.13 19.75 1.38
N GLU A 105 -2.34 20.07 0.10
CA GLU A 105 -3.48 20.86 -0.35
C GLU A 105 -4.82 20.09 -0.25
N LEU A 106 -4.79 18.79 -0.54
CA LEU A 106 -5.97 17.92 -0.50
C LEU A 106 -6.46 17.66 0.93
N ASN A 107 -5.52 17.38 1.85
CA ASN A 107 -5.81 17.16 3.27
C ASN A 107 -4.78 17.89 4.14
N PRO A 108 -5.05 19.13 4.55
CA PRO A 108 -4.14 19.92 5.39
C PRO A 108 -3.94 19.35 6.82
N GLU A 109 -4.81 18.43 7.26
CA GLU A 109 -4.69 17.79 8.57
C GLU A 109 -3.71 16.61 8.58
N ALA A 110 -3.37 16.07 7.39
CA ALA A 110 -2.45 14.95 7.27
C ALA A 110 -1.00 15.42 7.26
N GLU A 111 -0.16 14.72 8.00
CA GLU A 111 1.31 14.86 7.90
C GLU A 111 1.80 14.08 6.68
N ILE A 112 2.37 14.78 5.70
CA ILE A 112 2.87 14.16 4.47
C ILE A 112 4.39 14.28 4.44
N GLU A 113 5.08 13.15 4.50
CA GLU A 113 6.54 13.06 4.52
C GLU A 113 7.06 12.55 3.17
N PRO A 114 7.72 13.40 2.38
CA PRO A 114 8.36 12.97 1.13
C PRO A 114 9.73 12.36 1.41
N VAL A 115 10.00 11.17 0.86
CA VAL A 115 11.30 10.49 0.88
C VAL A 115 11.73 10.27 -0.58
N PRO A 116 12.47 11.23 -1.18
CA PRO A 116 12.89 11.16 -2.58
C PRO A 116 14.12 10.25 -2.76
N GLU A 117 14.03 9.01 -2.29
CA GLU A 117 15.12 8.04 -2.24
C GLU A 117 14.72 6.72 -2.89
N ALA A 118 15.72 5.96 -3.35
CA ALA A 118 15.51 4.60 -3.80
C ALA A 118 15.23 3.69 -2.60
N LEU A 119 14.22 2.81 -2.73
CA LEU A 119 14.05 1.77 -1.75
C LEU A 119 15.26 0.82 -1.79
N ASP A 120 15.84 0.61 -0.62
CA ASP A 120 16.84 -0.42 -0.34
C ASP A 120 16.40 -1.24 0.88
N PRO A 121 17.12 -2.31 1.25
CA PRO A 121 16.76 -3.11 2.43
C PRO A 121 16.75 -2.34 3.75
N ALA A 122 17.61 -1.31 3.92
CA ALA A 122 17.66 -0.53 5.15
C ALA A 122 16.44 0.38 5.26
N LEU A 123 16.11 1.12 4.21
CA LEU A 123 14.91 1.96 4.15
C LEU A 123 13.63 1.11 4.31
N ALA A 124 13.57 -0.10 3.70
CA ALA A 124 12.45 -1.00 3.89
C ALA A 124 12.24 -1.39 5.37
N GLU A 125 13.33 -1.64 6.11
CA GLU A 125 13.27 -1.91 7.56
C GLU A 125 12.79 -0.70 8.37
N ASP A 126 13.22 0.51 8.02
CA ASP A 126 12.83 1.74 8.69
C ASP A 126 11.33 2.02 8.46
N LEU A 127 10.86 1.89 7.22
CA LEU A 127 9.44 2.00 6.89
C LEU A 127 8.59 0.98 7.64
N ALA A 128 9.03 -0.29 7.67
CA ALA A 128 8.32 -1.35 8.39
C ALA A 128 8.35 -1.17 9.92
N ARG A 129 9.30 -0.42 10.46
CA ARG A 129 9.30 -0.05 11.88
C ARG A 129 8.28 1.04 12.17
N GLU A 130 8.15 2.01 11.29
CA GLU A 130 7.39 3.23 11.52
C GLU A 130 5.92 3.13 11.09
N ALA A 131 5.63 2.54 9.94
CA ALA A 131 4.28 2.47 9.40
C ALA A 131 3.40 1.42 10.12
N ASP A 132 2.09 1.67 10.15
CA ASP A 132 1.08 0.69 10.56
C ASP A 132 0.68 -0.23 9.42
N VAL A 133 0.65 0.30 8.19
CA VAL A 133 0.40 -0.42 6.94
C VAL A 133 1.35 0.08 5.88
N ILE A 134 1.83 -0.82 5.03
CA ILE A 134 2.65 -0.49 3.86
C ILE A 134 1.85 -0.79 2.60
N VAL A 135 1.84 0.14 1.64
CA VAL A 135 1.22 -0.02 0.32
C VAL A 135 2.31 -0.07 -0.75
N ASP A 136 2.31 -1.16 -1.52
CA ASP A 136 3.29 -1.45 -2.56
C ASP A 136 2.84 -0.92 -3.91
N GLY A 137 3.30 0.26 -4.29
CA GLY A 137 3.16 0.87 -5.62
C GLY A 137 4.35 0.66 -6.56
N LEU A 138 5.25 -0.27 -6.22
CA LEU A 138 6.48 -0.55 -6.96
C LEU A 138 6.21 -1.25 -8.31
N ASP A 139 7.19 -1.18 -9.21
CA ASP A 139 7.14 -1.80 -10.54
C ASP A 139 8.18 -2.91 -10.74
N ASN A 140 9.02 -3.16 -9.75
CA ASN A 140 10.04 -4.22 -9.80
C ASN A 140 9.94 -5.18 -8.62
N TRP A 141 10.16 -6.47 -8.89
CA TRP A 141 9.99 -7.53 -7.91
C TRP A 141 11.08 -7.56 -6.83
N MET A 142 12.29 -7.12 -7.13
CA MET A 142 13.37 -7.11 -6.11
C MET A 142 13.04 -6.16 -4.97
N ALA A 143 12.64 -4.94 -5.30
CA ALA A 143 12.21 -3.96 -4.29
C ALA A 143 10.97 -4.45 -3.50
N ARG A 144 10.01 -5.10 -4.18
CA ARG A 144 8.85 -5.73 -3.52
C ARG A 144 9.25 -6.79 -2.51
N LEU A 145 10.26 -7.62 -2.84
CA LEU A 145 10.73 -8.67 -1.93
C LEU A 145 11.48 -8.09 -0.72
N TRP A 146 12.21 -6.99 -0.87
CA TRP A 146 12.79 -6.29 0.28
C TRP A 146 11.70 -5.76 1.22
N LEU A 147 10.68 -5.15 0.63
CA LEU A 147 9.56 -4.58 1.37
C LEU A 147 8.75 -5.69 2.09
N ASP A 148 8.44 -6.79 1.39
CA ASP A 148 7.80 -7.97 1.94
C ASP A 148 8.60 -8.57 3.11
N ALA A 149 9.92 -8.70 2.96
CA ALA A 149 10.80 -9.23 4.01
C ALA A 149 10.82 -8.35 5.27
N ALA A 150 10.96 -7.04 5.10
CA ALA A 150 10.97 -6.09 6.20
C ALA A 150 9.62 -6.07 6.93
N SER A 151 8.52 -5.96 6.17
CA SER A 151 7.15 -6.03 6.65
C SER A 151 6.90 -7.30 7.46
N TRP A 152 7.30 -8.47 6.92
CA TRP A 152 7.16 -9.76 7.57
C TRP A 152 7.95 -9.87 8.88
N ARG A 153 9.23 -9.41 8.89
CA ARG A 153 10.05 -9.40 10.11
C ARG A 153 9.43 -8.56 11.22
N ARG A 154 8.86 -7.42 10.86
CA ARG A 154 8.23 -6.47 11.80
C ARG A 154 6.78 -6.82 12.16
N GLY A 155 6.18 -7.80 11.49
CA GLY A 155 4.77 -8.16 11.69
C GLY A 155 3.83 -7.04 11.23
N LYS A 156 4.23 -6.26 10.22
CA LYS A 156 3.41 -5.20 9.65
C LYS A 156 2.69 -5.69 8.40
N PRO A 157 1.43 -5.34 8.21
CA PRO A 157 0.73 -5.71 6.99
C PRO A 157 1.27 -4.95 5.78
N LEU A 158 1.40 -5.68 4.67
CA LEU A 158 1.76 -5.18 3.35
C LEU A 158 0.59 -5.41 2.41
N VAL A 159 0.09 -4.36 1.79
CA VAL A 159 -0.87 -4.44 0.69
C VAL A 159 -0.10 -4.41 -0.61
N HIS A 160 -0.22 -5.47 -1.40
CA HIS A 160 0.44 -5.60 -2.70
C HIS A 160 -0.55 -5.45 -3.83
N GLY A 161 -0.25 -4.57 -4.79
CA GLY A 161 -0.92 -4.43 -6.06
C GLY A 161 0.05 -4.53 -7.24
N ALA A 162 -0.44 -5.08 -8.33
CA ALA A 162 0.26 -5.05 -9.60
C ALA A 162 -0.74 -4.85 -10.73
N ALA A 163 -0.34 -4.09 -11.75
CA ALA A 163 -1.18 -3.80 -12.91
C ALA A 163 -0.36 -3.80 -14.19
N GLU A 164 -0.89 -4.41 -15.24
CA GLU A 164 -0.32 -4.43 -16.58
C GLU A 164 -1.44 -4.47 -17.63
N ARG A 165 -1.33 -3.62 -18.65
CA ARG A 165 -2.33 -3.50 -19.73
C ARG A 165 -3.72 -3.20 -19.16
N MET A 166 -4.65 -4.16 -19.22
CA MET A 166 -6.00 -4.12 -18.67
C MET A 166 -6.20 -5.19 -17.58
N HIS A 167 -5.11 -5.68 -16.98
CA HIS A 167 -5.15 -6.68 -15.93
C HIS A 167 -4.51 -6.14 -14.65
N GLY A 168 -4.93 -6.71 -13.52
CA GLY A 168 -4.35 -6.37 -12.23
C GLY A 168 -4.52 -7.47 -11.21
N GLN A 169 -3.85 -7.30 -10.10
CA GLN A 169 -3.97 -8.17 -8.94
C GLN A 169 -3.78 -7.39 -7.65
N VAL A 170 -4.43 -7.84 -6.58
CA VAL A 170 -4.28 -7.28 -5.23
C VAL A 170 -4.32 -8.42 -4.22
N THR A 171 -3.46 -8.34 -3.21
CA THR A 171 -3.47 -9.23 -2.04
C THR A 171 -2.95 -8.51 -0.80
N THR A 172 -3.25 -9.05 0.37
CA THR A 172 -2.74 -8.57 1.66
C THR A 172 -1.84 -9.62 2.28
N VAL A 173 -0.64 -9.20 2.68
CA VAL A 173 0.36 -10.04 3.34
C VAL A 173 0.55 -9.58 4.78
N GLU A 174 0.43 -10.51 5.73
CA GLU A 174 0.71 -10.25 7.15
C GLU A 174 1.24 -11.52 7.82
N ARG A 175 2.27 -11.37 8.62
CA ARG A 175 2.88 -12.48 9.36
C ARG A 175 1.85 -13.16 10.29
N GLY A 176 1.74 -14.49 10.15
CA GLY A 176 0.82 -15.28 10.95
C GLY A 176 -0.61 -15.37 10.40
N ARG A 177 -0.95 -14.56 9.40
CA ARG A 177 -2.29 -14.53 8.78
C ARG A 177 -2.28 -14.97 7.31
N SER A 178 -1.18 -14.75 6.60
CA SER A 178 -1.06 -15.11 5.18
C SER A 178 0.29 -15.73 4.85
N SER A 179 0.42 -16.27 3.64
CA SER A 179 1.71 -16.54 3.01
C SER A 179 2.40 -15.21 2.66
N CYS A 180 3.72 -15.24 2.50
CA CYS A 180 4.50 -14.06 2.10
C CYS A 180 4.34 -13.78 0.60
N LEU A 181 4.66 -12.57 0.16
CA LEU A 181 4.62 -12.17 -1.25
C LEU A 181 5.55 -13.02 -2.13
N ALA A 182 6.69 -13.44 -1.57
CA ALA A 182 7.61 -14.35 -2.26
C ALA A 182 6.97 -15.67 -2.72
N CYS A 183 5.85 -16.11 -2.14
CA CYS A 183 5.13 -17.31 -2.56
C CYS A 183 4.41 -17.17 -3.91
N ILE A 184 4.13 -15.93 -4.33
CA ILE A 184 3.47 -15.62 -5.60
C ILE A 184 4.41 -14.88 -6.57
N ALA A 185 5.65 -14.65 -6.18
CA ALA A 185 6.64 -14.02 -7.04
C ALA A 185 6.93 -14.89 -8.27
N PRO A 186 7.19 -14.27 -9.44
CA PRO A 186 7.59 -15.00 -10.63
C PRO A 186 8.94 -15.70 -10.40
N SER A 187 9.18 -16.79 -11.14
CA SER A 187 10.43 -17.58 -11.08
C SER A 187 11.67 -16.78 -11.50
N ASN A 188 11.49 -15.69 -12.24
CA ASN A 188 12.57 -14.77 -12.62
C ASN A 188 12.15 -13.33 -12.33
N PRO A 189 12.31 -12.86 -11.09
CA PRO A 189 11.84 -11.54 -10.65
C PRO A 189 12.56 -10.37 -11.34
N GLU A 190 13.80 -10.55 -11.80
CA GLU A 190 14.58 -9.48 -12.46
C GLU A 190 14.04 -9.12 -13.86
N ARG A 191 13.33 -10.03 -14.52
CA ARG A 191 12.80 -9.84 -15.87
C ARG A 191 11.33 -9.39 -15.89
N ALA A 192 10.66 -9.39 -14.74
CA ALA A 192 9.26 -9.04 -14.64
C ALA A 192 9.11 -7.53 -14.40
N GLY A 193 8.68 -6.80 -15.43
CA GLY A 193 8.36 -5.38 -15.36
C GLY A 193 7.17 -5.04 -16.25
N CYS A 194 6.39 -4.04 -15.85
CA CYS A 194 5.25 -3.55 -16.63
C CYS A 194 5.73 -2.52 -17.67
N THR A 195 5.46 -2.77 -18.94
CA THR A 195 5.82 -1.86 -20.04
C THR A 195 4.63 -1.11 -20.63
N THR A 196 3.42 -1.60 -20.43
CA THR A 196 2.21 -1.04 -21.04
C THR A 196 1.07 -1.03 -20.04
N ILE A 197 0.46 0.13 -19.83
CA ILE A 197 -0.64 0.29 -18.87
C ILE A 197 -1.55 1.46 -19.30
N ILE A 198 -2.84 1.34 -19.05
CA ILE A 198 -3.83 2.41 -19.23
C ILE A 198 -4.30 2.93 -17.87
N ALA A 199 -4.55 4.24 -17.76
CA ALA A 199 -4.90 4.91 -16.50
C ALA A 199 -6.07 4.26 -15.72
N PRO A 200 -7.21 3.89 -16.35
CA PRO A 200 -8.30 3.26 -15.61
C PRO A 200 -7.91 1.95 -14.92
N THR A 201 -6.97 1.18 -15.50
CA THR A 201 -6.51 -0.07 -14.88
C THR A 201 -5.78 0.20 -13.56
N VAL A 202 -4.87 1.19 -13.54
CA VAL A 202 -4.19 1.57 -12.30
C VAL A 202 -5.19 2.13 -11.29
N GLY A 203 -6.22 2.86 -11.74
CA GLY A 203 -7.28 3.39 -10.89
C GLY A 203 -8.06 2.30 -10.16
N VAL A 204 -8.46 1.23 -10.85
CA VAL A 204 -9.19 0.10 -10.26
C VAL A 204 -8.32 -0.64 -9.26
N VAL A 205 -7.07 -0.99 -9.64
CA VAL A 205 -6.15 -1.73 -8.77
C VAL A 205 -5.82 -0.92 -7.53
N SER A 206 -5.44 0.34 -7.69
CA SER A 206 -5.12 1.24 -6.57
C SER A 206 -6.31 1.44 -5.62
N SER A 207 -7.53 1.54 -6.13
CA SER A 207 -8.73 1.63 -5.29
C SER A 207 -8.90 0.39 -4.41
N LEU A 208 -8.61 -0.80 -4.93
CA LEU A 208 -8.66 -2.03 -4.15
C LEU A 208 -7.53 -2.10 -3.11
N GLU A 209 -6.32 -1.64 -3.45
CA GLU A 209 -5.22 -1.54 -2.48
C GLU A 209 -5.59 -0.61 -1.31
N VAL A 210 -6.16 0.55 -1.61
CA VAL A 210 -6.59 1.49 -0.57
C VAL A 210 -7.71 0.90 0.29
N LEU A 211 -8.66 0.20 -0.29
CA LEU A 211 -9.70 -0.50 0.48
C LEU A 211 -9.09 -1.56 1.41
N GLU A 212 -8.07 -2.31 0.97
CA GLU A 212 -7.36 -3.24 1.84
C GLU A 212 -6.68 -2.51 3.00
N ALA A 213 -5.96 -1.41 2.74
CA ALA A 213 -5.34 -0.60 3.78
C ALA A 213 -6.37 -0.05 4.79
N ILE A 214 -7.51 0.46 4.31
CA ILE A 214 -8.59 0.96 5.18
C ILE A 214 -9.16 -0.18 6.04
N LYS A 215 -9.38 -1.38 5.50
CA LYS A 215 -9.84 -2.54 6.28
C LYS A 215 -8.87 -2.89 7.39
N LEU A 216 -7.56 -2.90 7.10
CA LEU A 216 -6.51 -3.18 8.08
C LEU A 216 -6.51 -2.16 9.21
N LEU A 217 -6.60 -0.88 8.89
CA LEU A 217 -6.53 0.21 9.84
C LEU A 217 -7.80 0.35 10.70
N THR A 218 -8.97 0.13 10.09
CA THR A 218 -10.25 0.36 10.76
C THR A 218 -10.87 -0.90 11.37
N GLY A 219 -10.52 -2.07 10.86
CA GLY A 219 -11.16 -3.35 11.18
C GLY A 219 -12.53 -3.53 10.51
N VAL A 220 -12.89 -2.67 9.54
CA VAL A 220 -14.16 -2.78 8.80
C VAL A 220 -13.94 -3.62 7.55
N GLY A 221 -14.65 -4.74 7.44
CA GLY A 221 -14.51 -5.70 6.34
C GLY A 221 -13.40 -6.74 6.57
N GLU A 222 -13.16 -7.59 5.58
CA GLU A 222 -12.18 -8.68 5.63
C GLU A 222 -11.04 -8.43 4.64
N PRO A 223 -9.77 -8.29 5.10
CA PRO A 223 -8.62 -8.20 4.21
C PRO A 223 -8.39 -9.49 3.40
N LEU A 224 -7.69 -9.36 2.28
CA LEU A 224 -7.38 -10.46 1.34
C LEU A 224 -6.23 -11.37 1.82
N TYR A 225 -6.27 -11.81 3.08
CA TYR A 225 -5.30 -12.78 3.60
C TYR A 225 -5.46 -14.15 2.92
N ASN A 226 -4.36 -14.70 2.38
CA ASN A 226 -4.36 -15.94 1.60
C ASN A 226 -5.38 -15.93 0.44
N ARG A 227 -5.66 -14.75 -0.09
CA ARG A 227 -6.55 -14.54 -1.24
C ARG A 227 -5.89 -13.57 -2.20
N LEU A 228 -6.03 -13.83 -3.48
CA LEU A 228 -5.56 -12.96 -4.56
C LEU A 228 -6.78 -12.51 -5.37
N ALA A 229 -7.07 -11.23 -5.36
CA ALA A 229 -7.99 -10.64 -6.30
C ALA A 229 -7.28 -10.52 -7.66
N VAL A 230 -7.79 -11.20 -8.67
CA VAL A 230 -7.34 -11.12 -10.07
C VAL A 230 -8.37 -10.33 -10.85
N ILE A 231 -7.91 -9.31 -11.52
CA ILE A 231 -8.72 -8.31 -12.21
C ILE A 231 -8.47 -8.43 -13.70
N ASP A 232 -9.52 -8.68 -14.48
CA ASP A 232 -9.53 -8.62 -15.95
C ASP A 232 -10.53 -7.55 -16.38
N LEU A 233 -10.02 -6.46 -16.95
CA LEU A 233 -10.83 -5.34 -17.43
C LEU A 233 -11.05 -5.37 -18.93
N THR A 234 -10.57 -6.38 -19.64
CA THR A 234 -10.94 -6.61 -21.06
C THR A 234 -12.42 -7.02 -21.15
N THR A 235 -12.86 -7.83 -20.20
CA THR A 235 -14.26 -8.11 -19.88
C THR A 235 -14.43 -7.93 -18.38
N PRO A 236 -15.03 -6.84 -17.87
CA PRO A 236 -14.97 -6.47 -16.46
C PRO A 236 -15.27 -7.64 -15.52
N ARG A 237 -14.23 -8.21 -14.91
CA ARG A 237 -14.28 -9.37 -14.03
C ARG A 237 -13.26 -9.25 -12.93
N ILE A 238 -13.70 -9.52 -11.71
CA ILE A 238 -12.82 -9.64 -10.55
C ILE A 238 -13.07 -11.02 -9.95
N GLU A 239 -12.03 -11.84 -9.92
CA GLU A 239 -12.04 -13.14 -9.26
C GLU A 239 -11.16 -13.13 -8.03
N VAL A 240 -11.65 -13.73 -6.95
CA VAL A 240 -10.87 -13.91 -5.73
C VAL A 240 -10.44 -15.37 -5.64
N LEU A 241 -9.16 -15.62 -5.91
CA LEU A 241 -8.54 -16.93 -5.81
C LEU A 241 -8.08 -17.16 -4.37
N ARG A 242 -8.26 -18.38 -3.86
CA ARG A 242 -7.64 -18.81 -2.61
C ARG A 242 -6.19 -19.20 -2.88
N LEU A 243 -5.27 -18.59 -2.15
CA LEU A 243 -3.87 -18.99 -2.15
C LEU A 243 -3.69 -20.10 -1.11
N ALA A 244 -3.02 -21.18 -1.50
CA ALA A 244 -2.61 -22.20 -0.54
C ALA A 244 -1.64 -21.55 0.45
N GLN A 245 -1.80 -21.85 1.72
CA GLN A 245 -0.78 -21.49 2.71
C GLN A 245 0.45 -22.35 2.42
N MET A 246 1.45 -21.74 1.79
CA MET A 246 2.62 -22.45 1.30
C MET A 246 3.69 -22.50 2.37
N ASP A 247 4.17 -23.69 2.67
CA ASP A 247 5.41 -23.91 3.42
C ASP A 247 6.60 -23.68 2.45
N CYS A 248 6.84 -22.43 2.08
CA CYS A 248 7.92 -22.08 1.16
C CYS A 248 9.22 -21.80 1.93
N ARG A 249 10.38 -22.04 1.28
CA ARG A 249 11.68 -21.78 1.90
C ARG A 249 11.84 -20.34 2.37
N ALA A 250 11.31 -19.37 1.62
CA ALA A 250 11.31 -17.97 2.01
C ALA A 250 10.49 -17.71 3.30
N CYS A 251 9.33 -18.34 3.49
CA CYS A 251 8.56 -18.25 4.72
C CYS A 251 9.30 -18.92 5.88
N LEU A 252 9.90 -20.10 5.66
CA LEU A 252 10.61 -20.86 6.69
C LEU A 252 11.89 -20.16 7.15
N SER A 253 12.67 -19.58 6.25
CA SER A 253 13.88 -18.83 6.59
C SER A 253 13.55 -17.58 7.39
N ARG A 254 12.45 -16.91 7.08
CA ARG A 254 11.94 -15.77 7.85
C ARG A 254 11.53 -16.15 9.27
N LEU A 255 10.86 -17.28 9.41
CA LEU A 255 10.45 -17.81 10.71
C LEU A 255 11.65 -18.20 11.59
N LYS A 256 12.74 -18.66 10.99
CA LYS A 256 13.97 -19.07 11.69
C LYS A 256 14.95 -17.91 11.98
N GLY A 257 14.66 -16.71 11.48
CA GLY A 257 15.39 -15.48 11.88
C GLY A 257 16.82 -15.32 11.36
N GLY A 258 17.22 -15.97 10.26
CA GLY A 258 18.63 -16.06 9.99
C GLY A 258 19.18 -15.95 8.57
N GLU A 259 18.38 -15.98 7.52
CA GLU A 259 18.96 -15.91 6.17
C GLU A 259 18.45 -14.72 5.37
N ASP A 260 19.38 -14.03 4.73
CA ASP A 260 19.10 -12.92 3.83
C ASP A 260 18.29 -13.44 2.62
N LEU A 261 17.18 -12.76 2.30
CA LEU A 261 16.36 -13.10 1.14
C LEU A 261 17.16 -13.04 -0.17
N ALA A 262 18.19 -12.19 -0.26
CA ALA A 262 19.10 -12.15 -1.40
C ALA A 262 19.75 -13.52 -1.66
N SER A 263 20.11 -14.26 -0.60
CA SER A 263 20.71 -15.59 -0.74
C SER A 263 19.73 -16.66 -1.22
N LEU A 264 18.40 -16.48 -0.98
CA LEU A 264 17.36 -17.41 -1.43
C LEU A 264 17.03 -17.27 -2.92
N TYR A 265 17.28 -16.08 -3.49
CA TYR A 265 17.01 -15.78 -4.90
C TYR A 265 18.27 -15.75 -5.76
N GLY A 266 19.46 -16.02 -5.20
CA GLY A 266 20.72 -16.10 -5.93
C GLY A 266 21.24 -14.76 -6.45
N VAL A 267 20.98 -13.67 -5.72
CA VAL A 267 21.45 -12.30 -6.02
C VAL A 267 22.52 -11.90 -5.02
#